data_d18bd004967d3a0344c48f3be58259cf
#
_entry.id   d18bd004967d3a0344c48f3be58259cf
#
_cell.length_a   1.000
_cell.length_b   1.000
_cell.length_c   1.000
_cell.angle_alpha   90.00
_cell.angle_beta   90.00
_cell.angle_gamma   90.00
#
_symmetry.space_group_name_H-M   'P 1'
#
loop_
_entity.id
_entity.type
_entity.pdbx_description
1 polymer ?
#
loop_
_entity_poly.entity_id
_entity_poly.type
_entity_poly.pdbx_seq_one_letter_code
_entity_poly.pdbx_strand_id
1 'polypeptide(L)'
;TDFSTLVSNYDTDVFTPVFERLSELSGKTYTGTVPEGGHRDHLSEQEQIDVAFRVIGDHLRTVSFSIADGIEPGNKERNSVVRNILRRAIRFGRILGFSAEKPLLATLFPVLAEEMGDAFPELQSKQSRILEVLEAEEDQFNRTLDRGLKLVDEADSKLEEGGAFPGEMVVKLWETFGFPIDMTYLLLDERSLRIDRKEVDRLVAIHKGT
;
A
#
# COMPACT_ATOMS: atom_id res chain seq x y z
N THR A 1 11.27 -21.50 15.94
CA THR A 1 12.15 -20.50 15.30
C THR A 1 13.29 -20.17 16.25
N ASP A 2 14.51 -20.25 15.79
CA ASP A 2 15.69 -19.82 16.57
C ASP A 2 15.77 -18.28 16.51
N PHE A 3 15.38 -17.64 17.59
CA PHE A 3 15.33 -16.17 17.68
C PHE A 3 16.73 -15.52 17.78
N SER A 4 17.80 -16.32 17.94
CA SER A 4 19.17 -15.79 18.08
C SER A 4 19.74 -15.21 16.77
N THR A 5 19.13 -15.53 15.63
CA THR A 5 19.56 -15.10 14.29
C THR A 5 18.65 -14.06 13.66
N LEU A 6 17.52 -13.72 14.32
CA LEU A 6 16.57 -12.75 13.78
C LEU A 6 17.10 -11.32 13.94
N VAL A 7 17.14 -10.58 12.84
CA VAL A 7 17.54 -9.18 12.79
C VAL A 7 16.31 -8.25 12.79
N SER A 8 15.17 -8.74 12.30
CA SER A 8 13.94 -7.98 12.14
C SER A 8 12.71 -8.82 12.49
N ASN A 9 11.61 -8.18 12.89
CA ASN A 9 10.31 -8.83 13.04
C ASN A 9 9.84 -9.48 11.72
N TYR A 10 10.30 -8.97 10.59
CA TYR A 10 9.96 -9.49 9.26
C TYR A 10 10.68 -10.80 8.91
N ASP A 11 11.66 -11.24 9.72
CA ASP A 11 12.35 -12.51 9.56
C ASP A 11 11.64 -13.65 10.30
N THR A 12 10.50 -13.37 10.93
CA THR A 12 9.72 -14.34 11.68
C THR A 12 8.81 -15.17 10.78
N ASP A 13 8.38 -16.33 11.28
CA ASP A 13 7.41 -17.22 10.66
C ASP A 13 6.07 -16.55 10.33
N VAL A 14 5.74 -15.46 11.02
CA VAL A 14 4.55 -14.64 10.73
C VAL A 14 4.59 -14.00 9.34
N PHE A 15 5.77 -13.66 8.83
CA PHE A 15 5.93 -12.97 7.54
C PHE A 15 6.54 -13.86 6.45
N THR A 16 7.40 -14.78 6.82
CA THR A 16 8.17 -15.60 5.88
C THR A 16 7.31 -16.30 4.84
N PRO A 17 6.20 -17.00 5.17
CA PRO A 17 5.37 -17.68 4.15
C PRO A 17 4.75 -16.72 3.16
N VAL A 18 4.31 -15.55 3.63
CA VAL A 18 3.74 -14.50 2.76
C VAL A 18 4.84 -13.93 1.84
N PHE A 19 6.05 -13.73 2.36
CA PHE A 19 7.18 -13.23 1.56
C PHE A 19 7.67 -14.24 0.53
N GLU A 20 7.72 -15.51 0.87
CA GLU A 20 8.02 -16.60 -0.08
C GLU A 20 7.02 -16.60 -1.22
N ARG A 21 5.72 -16.57 -0.90
CA ARG A 21 4.68 -16.51 -1.91
C ARG A 21 4.75 -15.24 -2.76
N LEU A 22 5.06 -14.12 -2.14
CA LEU A 22 5.23 -12.84 -2.83
C LEU A 22 6.44 -12.88 -3.79
N SER A 23 7.53 -13.53 -3.39
CA SER A 23 8.72 -13.76 -4.23
C SER A 23 8.39 -14.63 -5.44
N GLU A 24 7.69 -15.73 -5.26
CA GLU A 24 7.24 -16.62 -6.34
C GLU A 24 6.39 -15.88 -7.36
N LEU A 25 5.42 -15.08 -6.89
CA LEU A 25 4.48 -14.35 -7.74
C LEU A 25 5.13 -13.18 -8.48
N SER A 26 6.04 -12.46 -7.84
CA SER A 26 6.66 -11.25 -8.40
C SER A 26 7.95 -11.53 -9.18
N GLY A 27 8.64 -12.64 -8.86
CA GLY A 27 10.01 -12.89 -9.32
C GLY A 27 11.06 -11.99 -8.66
N LYS A 28 10.68 -11.23 -7.60
CA LYS A 28 11.57 -10.38 -6.79
C LYS A 28 11.94 -11.10 -5.49
N THR A 29 13.08 -10.75 -4.90
CA THR A 29 13.58 -11.39 -3.68
C THR A 29 13.65 -10.37 -2.55
N TYR A 30 13.13 -10.72 -1.38
CA TYR A 30 13.32 -9.97 -0.14
C TYR A 30 14.72 -10.25 0.42
N THR A 31 15.51 -9.23 0.70
CA THR A 31 16.87 -9.34 1.20
C THR A 31 17.07 -8.73 2.59
N GLY A 32 16.03 -8.12 3.15
CA GLY A 32 16.08 -7.57 4.50
C GLY A 32 16.84 -6.24 4.62
N THR A 33 17.11 -5.54 3.51
CA THR A 33 17.77 -4.23 3.57
C THR A 33 16.97 -3.21 4.36
N VAL A 34 17.65 -2.35 5.10
CA VAL A 34 17.04 -1.24 5.84
C VAL A 34 17.66 0.05 5.34
N PRO A 35 16.84 1.04 4.88
CA PRO A 35 17.34 2.31 4.42
C PRO A 35 18.16 3.02 5.51
N GLU A 36 19.34 3.51 5.18
CA GLU A 36 20.19 4.24 6.11
C GLU A 36 19.48 5.50 6.62
N GLY A 37 19.54 5.75 7.94
CA GLY A 37 18.93 6.91 8.59
C GLY A 37 17.40 6.93 8.59
N GLY A 38 16.73 5.88 8.12
CA GLY A 38 15.28 5.80 8.06
C GLY A 38 14.64 6.73 7.02
N HIS A 39 15.44 7.42 6.21
CA HIS A 39 14.97 8.29 5.14
C HIS A 39 14.55 7.47 3.93
N ARG A 40 13.45 7.89 3.29
CA ARG A 40 12.92 7.24 2.08
C ARG A 40 13.37 7.94 0.79
N ASP A 41 14.16 8.98 0.93
CA ASP A 41 14.68 9.74 -0.19
C ASP A 41 15.83 8.95 -0.84
N HIS A 42 15.72 8.70 -2.14
CA HIS A 42 16.75 8.02 -2.95
C HIS A 42 17.00 6.55 -2.58
N LEU A 43 15.93 5.77 -2.30
CA LEU A 43 16.04 4.33 -2.11
C LEU A 43 16.59 3.64 -3.36
N SER A 44 17.54 2.73 -3.18
CA SER A 44 17.96 1.80 -4.22
C SER A 44 16.78 0.90 -4.66
N GLU A 45 16.88 0.28 -5.84
CA GLU A 45 15.84 -0.65 -6.31
C GLU A 45 15.57 -1.76 -5.30
N GLN A 46 16.60 -2.34 -4.69
CA GLN A 46 16.44 -3.40 -3.70
C GLN A 46 15.76 -2.91 -2.41
N GLU A 47 16.10 -1.72 -1.94
CA GLU A 47 15.43 -1.14 -0.77
C GLU A 47 13.95 -0.87 -1.04
N GLN A 48 13.58 -0.41 -2.25
CA GLN A 48 12.19 -0.24 -2.65
C GLN A 48 11.44 -1.58 -2.68
N ILE A 49 12.07 -2.64 -3.19
CA ILE A 49 11.52 -3.99 -3.16
C ILE A 49 11.29 -4.45 -1.72
N ASP A 50 12.28 -4.33 -0.86
CA ASP A 50 12.20 -4.78 0.53
C ASP A 50 11.16 -4.00 1.33
N VAL A 51 11.05 -2.69 1.12
CA VAL A 51 9.97 -1.85 1.68
C VAL A 51 8.61 -2.34 1.20
N ALA A 52 8.47 -2.65 -0.10
CA ALA A 52 7.22 -3.15 -0.65
C ALA A 52 6.80 -4.49 -0.01
N PHE A 53 7.72 -5.42 0.17
CA PHE A 53 7.46 -6.70 0.86
C PHE A 53 6.92 -6.47 2.28
N ARG A 54 7.59 -5.61 3.07
CA ARG A 54 7.18 -5.31 4.45
C ARG A 54 5.81 -4.66 4.50
N VAL A 55 5.57 -3.65 3.67
CA VAL A 55 4.27 -2.95 3.61
C VAL A 55 3.16 -3.92 3.22
N ILE A 56 3.36 -4.73 2.19
CA ILE A 56 2.35 -5.68 1.72
C ILE A 56 2.04 -6.72 2.78
N GLY A 57 3.05 -7.35 3.38
CA GLY A 57 2.85 -8.38 4.41
C GLY A 57 2.15 -7.85 5.66
N ASP A 58 2.59 -6.69 6.16
CA ASP A 58 2.00 -6.05 7.33
C ASP A 58 0.55 -5.59 7.06
N HIS A 59 0.31 -4.95 5.92
CA HIS A 59 -0.99 -4.43 5.57
C HIS A 59 -2.01 -5.52 5.21
N LEU A 60 -1.58 -6.61 4.57
CA LEU A 60 -2.43 -7.77 4.32
C LEU A 60 -2.99 -8.33 5.64
N ARG A 61 -2.12 -8.50 6.65
CA ARG A 61 -2.53 -8.96 7.98
C ARG A 61 -3.53 -7.98 8.59
N THR A 62 -3.15 -6.71 8.69
CA THR A 62 -3.99 -5.66 9.29
C THR A 62 -5.38 -5.61 8.67
N VAL A 63 -5.48 -5.61 7.35
CA VAL A 63 -6.76 -5.53 6.63
C VAL A 63 -7.57 -6.81 6.80
N SER A 64 -6.94 -7.98 6.71
CA SER A 64 -7.63 -9.27 6.84
C SER A 64 -8.25 -9.45 8.22
N PHE A 65 -7.52 -9.13 9.29
CA PHE A 65 -8.05 -9.16 10.66
C PHE A 65 -9.15 -8.11 10.87
N SER A 66 -8.98 -6.90 10.33
CA SER A 66 -10.01 -5.86 10.42
C SER A 66 -11.32 -6.32 9.78
N ILE A 67 -11.27 -6.92 8.59
CA ILE A 67 -12.46 -7.47 7.90
C ILE A 67 -13.04 -8.62 8.71
N ALA A 68 -12.21 -9.52 9.25
CA ALA A 68 -12.65 -10.60 10.12
C ALA A 68 -13.41 -10.08 11.36
N ASP A 69 -13.00 -8.93 11.90
CA ASP A 69 -13.66 -8.24 13.01
C ASP A 69 -14.88 -7.40 12.58
N GLY A 70 -15.24 -7.42 11.29
CA GLY A 70 -16.40 -6.69 10.75
C GLY A 70 -16.11 -5.22 10.43
N ILE A 71 -14.84 -4.81 10.36
CA ILE A 71 -14.44 -3.45 9.95
C ILE A 71 -14.02 -3.51 8.49
N GLU A 72 -14.94 -3.23 7.57
CA GLU A 72 -14.68 -3.27 6.15
C GLU A 72 -14.19 -1.90 5.61
N PRO A 73 -13.44 -1.89 4.49
CA PRO A 73 -13.04 -0.66 3.82
C PRO A 73 -14.25 0.26 3.53
N GLY A 74 -14.13 1.53 3.86
CA GLY A 74 -15.23 2.50 3.70
C GLY A 74 -14.73 3.93 3.58
N ASN A 75 -15.66 4.90 3.62
CA ASN A 75 -15.35 6.32 3.45
C ASN A 75 -15.28 7.09 4.77
N LYS A 76 -15.69 6.49 5.89
CA LYS A 76 -15.84 7.21 7.16
C LYS A 76 -15.12 6.48 8.29
N GLU A 77 -14.63 7.25 9.24
CA GLU A 77 -14.05 6.78 10.50
C GLU A 77 -13.02 5.65 10.32
N ARG A 78 -13.08 4.61 11.15
CA ARG A 78 -12.17 3.46 11.11
C ARG A 78 -12.17 2.71 9.77
N ASN A 79 -13.31 2.69 9.07
CA ASN A 79 -13.43 2.05 7.77
C ASN A 79 -12.56 2.75 6.71
N SER A 80 -12.43 4.09 6.80
CA SER A 80 -11.54 4.83 5.90
C SER A 80 -10.07 4.54 6.16
N VAL A 81 -9.70 4.27 7.40
CA VAL A 81 -8.34 3.87 7.77
C VAL A 81 -8.00 2.52 7.14
N VAL A 82 -8.90 1.52 7.29
CA VAL A 82 -8.72 0.19 6.69
C VAL A 82 -8.60 0.30 5.15
N ARG A 83 -9.45 1.11 4.52
CA ARG A 83 -9.36 1.36 3.07
C ARG A 83 -8.01 1.97 2.66
N ASN A 84 -7.51 2.94 3.41
CA ASN A 84 -6.23 3.58 3.12
C ASN A 84 -5.05 2.61 3.26
N ILE A 85 -5.07 1.74 4.28
CA ILE A 85 -4.06 0.69 4.48
C ILE A 85 -4.07 -0.28 3.29
N LEU A 86 -5.27 -0.74 2.89
CA LEU A 86 -5.44 -1.63 1.74
C LEU A 86 -4.91 -1.01 0.45
N ARG A 87 -5.29 0.23 0.16
CA ARG A 87 -4.83 0.95 -1.04
C ARG A 87 -3.33 1.17 -1.07
N ARG A 88 -2.73 1.38 0.10
CA ARG A 88 -1.27 1.48 0.22
C ARG A 88 -0.60 0.16 -0.17
N ALA A 89 -1.10 -0.98 0.31
CA ALA A 89 -0.56 -2.28 -0.08
C ALA A 89 -0.66 -2.51 -1.60
N ILE A 90 -1.80 -2.18 -2.23
CA ILE A 90 -1.97 -2.29 -3.68
C ILE A 90 -0.96 -1.40 -4.43
N ARG A 91 -0.76 -0.15 -3.97
CA ARG A 91 0.23 0.75 -4.56
C ARG A 91 1.65 0.18 -4.50
N PHE A 92 2.05 -0.38 -3.36
CA PHE A 92 3.35 -1.02 -3.23
C PHE A 92 3.46 -2.30 -4.06
N GLY A 93 2.35 -2.98 -4.33
CA GLY A 93 2.30 -4.08 -5.27
C GLY A 93 2.75 -3.71 -6.68
N ARG A 94 2.55 -2.45 -7.10
CA ARG A 94 3.04 -1.96 -8.42
C ARG A 94 4.55 -2.01 -8.53
N ILE A 95 5.29 -1.78 -7.45
CA ILE A 95 6.77 -1.88 -7.40
C ILE A 95 7.20 -3.32 -7.71
N LEU A 96 6.39 -4.30 -7.31
CA LEU A 96 6.65 -5.72 -7.52
C LEU A 96 6.05 -6.28 -8.83
N GLY A 97 5.42 -5.43 -9.65
CA GLY A 97 4.85 -5.81 -10.94
C GLY A 97 3.43 -6.38 -10.90
N PHE A 98 2.68 -6.15 -9.81
CA PHE A 98 1.26 -6.48 -9.75
C PHE A 98 0.42 -5.41 -10.45
N SER A 99 -0.74 -5.78 -10.97
CA SER A 99 -1.63 -4.92 -11.76
C SER A 99 -3.09 -5.35 -11.62
N ALA A 100 -3.98 -4.71 -12.37
CA ALA A 100 -5.37 -5.12 -12.41
C ALA A 100 -5.54 -6.55 -13.00
N GLU A 101 -4.69 -6.94 -13.94
CA GLU A 101 -4.68 -8.30 -14.53
C GLU A 101 -4.00 -9.33 -13.63
N LYS A 102 -3.21 -8.87 -12.65
CA LYS A 102 -2.49 -9.71 -11.70
C LYS A 102 -2.76 -9.22 -10.28
N PRO A 103 -3.91 -9.58 -9.68
CA PRO A 103 -4.28 -9.14 -8.34
C PRO A 103 -3.32 -9.68 -7.29
N LEU A 104 -3.12 -8.92 -6.22
CA LEU A 104 -2.13 -9.17 -5.18
C LEU A 104 -2.75 -9.75 -3.91
N LEU A 105 -3.63 -8.98 -3.25
CA LEU A 105 -4.03 -9.25 -1.87
C LEU A 105 -4.90 -10.50 -1.75
N ALA A 106 -5.87 -10.66 -2.66
CA ALA A 106 -6.72 -11.85 -2.69
C ALA A 106 -5.91 -13.11 -3.01
N THR A 107 -4.83 -13.01 -3.80
CA THR A 107 -3.95 -14.12 -4.12
C THR A 107 -3.03 -14.51 -2.95
N LEU A 108 -2.67 -13.53 -2.09
CA LEU A 108 -1.81 -13.77 -0.92
C LEU A 108 -2.60 -14.20 0.32
N PHE A 109 -3.86 -13.76 0.46
CA PHE A 109 -4.65 -14.02 1.65
C PHE A 109 -4.77 -15.51 2.04
N PRO A 110 -4.94 -16.48 1.11
CA PRO A 110 -4.98 -17.90 1.47
C PRO A 110 -3.75 -18.38 2.24
N VAL A 111 -2.54 -17.88 1.91
CA VAL A 111 -1.31 -18.20 2.63
C VAL A 111 -1.38 -17.68 4.08
N LEU A 112 -1.86 -16.45 4.27
CA LEU A 112 -2.06 -15.88 5.59
C LEU A 112 -3.08 -16.69 6.41
N ALA A 113 -4.20 -17.09 5.78
CA ALA A 113 -5.24 -17.87 6.44
C ALA A 113 -4.77 -19.29 6.82
N GLU A 114 -3.89 -19.90 6.02
CA GLU A 114 -3.26 -21.19 6.34
C GLU A 114 -2.29 -21.05 7.51
N GLU A 115 -1.41 -20.05 7.46
CA GLU A 115 -0.35 -19.87 8.46
C GLU A 115 -0.89 -19.46 9.84
N MET A 116 -1.89 -18.59 9.87
CA MET A 116 -2.41 -18.03 11.13
C MET A 116 -3.75 -18.60 11.55
N GLY A 117 -4.41 -19.41 10.72
CA GLY A 117 -5.78 -19.85 10.94
C GLY A 117 -5.97 -20.77 12.13
N ASP A 118 -4.97 -21.53 12.54
CA ASP A 118 -5.03 -22.37 13.74
C ASP A 118 -5.10 -21.52 15.02
N ALA A 119 -4.34 -20.44 15.07
CA ALA A 119 -4.35 -19.51 16.20
C ALA A 119 -5.53 -18.51 16.13
N PHE A 120 -5.99 -18.20 14.93
CA PHE A 120 -7.05 -17.22 14.63
C PHE A 120 -8.09 -17.83 13.68
N PRO A 121 -8.99 -18.69 14.17
CA PRO A 121 -9.97 -19.42 13.35
C PRO A 121 -10.91 -18.52 12.54
N GLU A 122 -11.08 -17.25 12.93
CA GLU A 122 -11.87 -16.27 12.22
C GLU A 122 -11.34 -15.98 10.80
N LEU A 123 -10.06 -16.13 10.56
CA LEU A 123 -9.47 -15.97 9.22
C LEU A 123 -9.96 -17.08 8.28
N GLN A 124 -10.10 -18.31 8.76
CA GLN A 124 -10.62 -19.42 7.99
C GLN A 124 -12.15 -19.39 7.90
N SER A 125 -12.84 -19.18 9.03
CA SER A 125 -14.32 -19.20 9.07
C SER A 125 -14.95 -18.07 8.26
N LYS A 126 -14.28 -16.93 8.11
CA LYS A 126 -14.71 -15.75 7.33
C LYS A 126 -13.95 -15.58 6.02
N GLN A 127 -13.19 -16.57 5.58
CA GLN A 127 -12.33 -16.51 4.38
C GLN A 127 -13.08 -16.00 3.15
N SER A 128 -14.26 -16.52 2.86
CA SER A 128 -15.05 -16.11 1.69
C SER A 128 -15.37 -14.61 1.72
N ARG A 129 -15.72 -14.08 2.90
CA ARG A 129 -16.03 -12.65 3.05
C ARG A 129 -14.78 -11.78 2.90
N ILE A 130 -13.67 -12.22 3.49
CA ILE A 130 -12.40 -11.49 3.39
C ILE A 130 -11.95 -11.41 1.92
N LEU A 131 -11.98 -12.53 1.20
CA LEU A 131 -11.65 -12.58 -0.22
C LEU A 131 -12.55 -11.66 -1.05
N GLU A 132 -13.86 -11.73 -0.87
CA GLU A 132 -14.83 -10.88 -1.58
C GLU A 132 -14.51 -9.38 -1.41
N VAL A 133 -14.20 -8.96 -0.18
CA VAL A 133 -13.88 -7.55 0.14
C VAL A 133 -12.54 -7.14 -0.45
N LEU A 134 -11.50 -8.00 -0.34
CA LEU A 134 -10.19 -7.73 -0.90
C LEU A 134 -10.25 -7.60 -2.42
N GLU A 135 -10.91 -8.54 -3.11
CA GLU A 135 -11.07 -8.53 -4.57
C GLU A 135 -11.81 -7.28 -5.05
N ALA A 136 -12.94 -6.94 -4.41
CA ALA A 136 -13.74 -5.80 -4.80
C ALA A 136 -12.98 -4.46 -4.66
N GLU A 137 -12.30 -4.25 -3.53
CA GLU A 137 -11.54 -3.01 -3.29
C GLU A 137 -10.28 -2.96 -4.17
N GLU A 138 -9.62 -4.09 -4.38
CA GLU A 138 -8.42 -4.16 -5.24
C GLU A 138 -8.77 -3.86 -6.70
N ASP A 139 -9.83 -4.45 -7.24
CA ASP A 139 -10.31 -4.16 -8.60
C ASP A 139 -10.72 -2.69 -8.76
N GLN A 140 -11.52 -2.18 -7.82
CA GLN A 140 -11.94 -0.79 -7.84
C GLN A 140 -10.76 0.17 -7.80
N PHE A 141 -9.80 -0.07 -6.90
CA PHE A 141 -8.68 0.86 -6.74
C PHE A 141 -7.68 0.76 -7.88
N ASN A 142 -7.41 -0.42 -8.41
CA ASN A 142 -6.51 -0.58 -9.55
C ASN A 142 -6.96 0.26 -10.77
N ARG A 143 -8.26 0.33 -11.03
CA ARG A 143 -8.81 1.17 -12.12
C ARG A 143 -8.56 2.66 -11.91
N THR A 144 -8.64 3.12 -10.66
CA THR A 144 -8.39 4.53 -10.33
C THR A 144 -6.90 4.83 -10.19
N LEU A 145 -6.11 3.87 -9.71
CA LEU A 145 -4.66 3.99 -9.54
C LEU A 145 -3.99 4.28 -10.89
N ASP A 146 -4.30 3.52 -11.92
CA ASP A 146 -3.70 3.72 -13.25
C ASP A 146 -4.01 5.10 -13.84
N ARG A 147 -5.25 5.59 -13.65
CA ARG A 147 -5.64 6.93 -14.07
C ARG A 147 -4.94 8.02 -13.27
N GLY A 148 -4.83 7.84 -11.96
CA GLY A 148 -4.15 8.78 -11.09
C GLY A 148 -2.65 8.87 -11.39
N LEU A 149 -1.98 7.74 -11.62
CA LEU A 149 -0.56 7.72 -12.01
C LEU A 149 -0.33 8.48 -13.32
N LYS A 150 -1.18 8.29 -14.33
CA LYS A 150 -1.10 9.05 -15.59
C LYS A 150 -1.24 10.56 -15.37
N LEU A 151 -2.13 10.98 -14.48
CA LEU A 151 -2.28 12.41 -14.16
C LEU A 151 -1.05 12.97 -13.47
N VAL A 152 -0.39 12.20 -12.62
CA VAL A 152 0.90 12.60 -12.02
C VAL A 152 1.95 12.74 -13.10
N ASP A 153 2.08 11.78 -14.02
CA ASP A 153 3.03 11.82 -15.13
C ASP A 153 2.80 13.04 -16.04
N GLU A 154 1.54 13.34 -16.36
CA GLU A 154 1.16 14.51 -17.15
C GLU A 154 1.45 15.83 -16.43
N ALA A 155 1.26 15.90 -15.13
CA ALA A 155 1.57 17.08 -14.34
C ALA A 155 3.07 17.28 -14.22
N ASP A 156 3.83 16.21 -13.94
CA ASP A 156 5.29 16.21 -13.87
C ASP A 156 5.91 16.70 -15.18
N SER A 157 5.46 16.17 -16.32
CA SER A 157 5.96 16.56 -17.64
C SER A 157 5.77 18.03 -18.00
N LYS A 158 4.89 18.75 -17.30
CA LYS A 158 4.58 20.18 -17.50
C LYS A 158 5.29 21.10 -16.50
N LEU A 159 5.97 20.52 -15.50
CA LEU A 159 6.71 21.31 -14.51
C LEU A 159 7.98 21.89 -15.17
N GLU A 160 8.21 23.17 -14.91
CA GLU A 160 9.51 23.79 -15.18
C GLU A 160 10.56 23.21 -14.22
N GLU A 161 11.83 23.25 -14.63
CA GLU A 161 12.93 22.75 -13.80
C GLU A 161 12.93 23.42 -12.42
N GLY A 162 12.82 22.60 -11.37
CA GLY A 162 12.71 23.06 -9.99
C GLY A 162 11.32 23.57 -9.56
N GLY A 163 10.30 23.43 -10.41
CA GLY A 163 8.91 23.75 -10.08
C GLY A 163 8.37 22.87 -8.96
N ALA A 164 7.35 23.37 -8.25
CA ALA A 164 6.61 22.59 -7.26
C ALA A 164 5.41 21.90 -7.91
N PHE A 165 5.12 20.66 -7.48
CA PHE A 165 3.92 19.94 -7.91
C PHE A 165 2.66 20.68 -7.42
N PRO A 166 1.61 20.86 -8.25
CA PRO A 166 0.43 21.63 -7.88
C PRO A 166 -0.34 20.99 -6.73
N GLY A 167 -0.62 21.74 -5.65
CA GLY A 167 -1.40 21.27 -4.51
C GLY A 167 -2.82 20.88 -4.88
N GLU A 168 -3.43 21.58 -5.84
CA GLU A 168 -4.77 21.25 -6.37
C GLU A 168 -4.82 19.85 -7.01
N MET A 169 -3.71 19.38 -7.60
CA MET A 169 -3.63 18.04 -8.17
C MET A 169 -3.62 16.96 -7.08
N VAL A 170 -2.99 17.22 -5.93
CA VAL A 170 -3.03 16.33 -4.77
C VAL A 170 -4.46 16.19 -4.25
N VAL A 171 -5.20 17.30 -4.13
CA VAL A 171 -6.61 17.30 -3.73
C VAL A 171 -7.46 16.54 -4.76
N LYS A 172 -7.25 16.76 -6.05
CA LYS A 172 -7.95 16.02 -7.11
C LYS A 172 -7.69 14.51 -7.06
N LEU A 173 -6.45 14.09 -6.82
CA LEU A 173 -6.10 12.69 -6.65
C LEU A 173 -6.81 12.07 -5.44
N TRP A 174 -6.89 12.81 -4.33
CA TRP A 174 -7.58 12.37 -3.13
C TRP A 174 -9.09 12.26 -3.33
N GLU A 175 -9.77 13.29 -3.85
CA GLU A 175 -11.21 13.33 -3.97
C GLU A 175 -11.75 12.45 -5.10
N THR A 176 -11.12 12.52 -6.26
CA THR A 176 -11.65 11.89 -7.48
C THR A 176 -11.17 10.45 -7.63
N PHE A 177 -9.92 10.18 -7.26
CA PHE A 177 -9.28 8.87 -7.46
C PHE A 177 -9.08 8.09 -6.16
N GLY A 178 -9.39 8.71 -5.02
CA GLY A 178 -9.29 8.07 -3.71
C GLY A 178 -7.86 7.73 -3.29
N PHE A 179 -6.87 8.50 -3.78
CA PHE A 179 -5.50 8.39 -3.30
C PHE A 179 -5.43 8.96 -1.89
N PRO A 180 -4.99 8.20 -0.88
CA PRO A 180 -4.65 8.81 0.39
C PRO A 180 -3.58 9.89 0.19
N ILE A 181 -3.73 11.04 0.86
CA ILE A 181 -2.83 12.20 0.67
C ILE A 181 -1.38 11.83 1.00
N ASP A 182 -1.17 11.05 2.06
CA ASP A 182 0.14 10.55 2.46
C ASP A 182 0.76 9.61 1.40
N MET A 183 -0.06 8.82 0.71
CA MET A 183 0.39 7.99 -0.41
C MET A 183 0.79 8.86 -1.62
N THR A 184 0.07 9.94 -1.87
CA THR A 184 0.46 10.90 -2.91
C THR A 184 1.79 11.55 -2.58
N TYR A 185 2.02 11.95 -1.33
CA TYR A 185 3.32 12.49 -0.91
C TYR A 185 4.46 11.49 -1.12
N LEU A 186 4.26 10.22 -0.75
CA LEU A 186 5.26 9.17 -1.02
C LEU A 186 5.59 9.04 -2.50
N LEU A 187 4.57 9.08 -3.37
CA LEU A 187 4.74 9.02 -4.82
C LEU A 187 5.54 10.22 -5.36
N LEU A 188 5.30 11.42 -4.82
CA LEU A 188 6.02 12.63 -5.21
C LEU A 188 7.47 12.59 -4.70
N ASP A 189 7.70 12.14 -3.46
CA ASP A 189 9.03 11.98 -2.88
C ASP A 189 9.87 10.96 -3.69
N GLU A 190 9.30 9.81 -4.09
CA GLU A 190 9.93 8.80 -4.97
C GLU A 190 10.38 9.39 -6.32
N ARG A 191 9.69 10.42 -6.81
CA ARG A 191 10.01 11.13 -8.07
C ARG A 191 10.83 12.38 -7.88
N SER A 192 11.27 12.67 -6.65
CA SER A 192 11.99 13.89 -6.28
C SER A 192 11.20 15.18 -6.62
N LEU A 193 9.86 15.10 -6.61
CA LEU A 193 8.97 16.24 -6.88
C LEU A 193 8.68 17.01 -5.60
N ARG A 194 8.93 18.29 -5.61
CA ARG A 194 8.65 19.18 -4.46
C ARG A 194 7.16 19.51 -4.40
N ILE A 195 6.63 19.60 -3.17
CA ILE A 195 5.23 19.99 -2.91
C ILE A 195 5.14 20.91 -1.70
N ASP A 196 4.30 21.94 -1.77
CA ASP A 196 3.92 22.73 -0.60
C ASP A 196 2.80 22.03 0.17
N ARG A 197 3.20 21.29 1.21
CA ARG A 197 2.23 20.56 2.07
C ARG A 197 1.27 21.48 2.81
N LYS A 198 1.69 22.73 3.15
CA LYS A 198 0.79 23.71 3.80
C LYS A 198 -0.30 24.20 2.87
N GLU A 199 0.02 24.36 1.59
CA GLU A 199 -0.98 24.66 0.57
C GLU A 199 -2.00 23.52 0.44
N VAL A 200 -1.54 22.27 0.37
CA VAL A 200 -2.42 21.10 0.30
C VAL A 200 -3.34 21.03 1.52
N ASP A 201 -2.81 21.21 2.73
CA ASP A 201 -3.62 21.19 3.97
C ASP A 201 -4.71 22.26 3.93
N ARG A 202 -4.39 23.48 3.46
CA ARG A 202 -5.37 24.56 3.27
C ARG A 202 -6.45 24.19 2.27
N LEU A 203 -6.07 23.63 1.12
CA LEU A 203 -7.01 23.22 0.09
C LEU A 203 -7.94 22.10 0.59
N VAL A 204 -7.38 21.11 1.29
CA VAL A 204 -8.16 20.02 1.91
C VAL A 204 -9.15 20.56 2.95
N ALA A 205 -8.76 21.54 3.77
CA ALA A 205 -9.65 22.16 4.74
C ALA A 205 -10.83 22.87 4.06
N ILE A 206 -10.58 23.61 2.98
CA ILE A 206 -11.63 24.26 2.19
C ILE A 206 -12.64 23.22 1.66
N HIS A 207 -12.14 22.10 1.10
CA HIS A 207 -12.98 21.02 0.57
C HIS A 207 -13.79 20.28 1.63
N LYS A 208 -13.25 20.15 2.85
CA LYS A 208 -13.98 19.56 3.98
C LYS A 208 -15.03 20.48 4.60
N GLY A 209 -15.09 21.75 4.17
CA GLY A 209 -16.04 22.75 4.70
C GLY A 209 -15.68 23.25 6.10
N THR A 210 -14.41 23.20 6.45
CA THR A 210 -13.87 23.69 7.75
C THR A 210 -13.06 24.96 7.59
#